data_b43d60a1f7be9cc29a50c2a0148908f4
#
_entry.id   b43d60a1f7be9cc29a50c2a0148908f4
#
_cell.length_a   1.000
_cell.length_b   1.000
_cell.length_c   1.000
_cell.angle_alpha   90.00
_cell.angle_beta   90.00
_cell.angle_gamma   90.00
#
_symmetry.space_group_name_H-M   'P 1'
#
loop_
_entity.id
_entity.type
_entity.pdbx_description
1 polymer ?
#
loop_
_entity_poly.entity_id
_entity_poly.type
_entity_poly.pdbx_seq_one_letter_code
_entity_poly.pdbx_strand_id
1 'polypeptide(L)'
;MRVLLLLNGPRERYVGGADSARELKWRDYCLPVTQLEIGYLPSMGEGRGGAKVYAFGTKEALTLGPLYPERCAMAERDGFDAVIIHCFIDPGLRAARDRVGIPVIGPGEVTLLNGASLSRKIGMVTPSNETVDSHWEQVRSLSLEQRFVGIEAIECPLLPFPKQDARAMTDALVVAGRKLIEKGAELICPSGLAYIPIRVSAVEVSRKLGVPVLDPALLSVKTAEMLISALDYQ
;
A
#
# COMPACT_ATOMS: atom_id res chain seq x y z
N MET A 1 0.73 2.24 -21.70
CA MET A 1 1.07 1.38 -20.55
C MET A 1 -0.23 0.91 -19.91
N ARG A 2 -0.39 -0.41 -19.70
CA ARG A 2 -1.54 -1.00 -18.99
C ARG A 2 -1.07 -1.51 -17.63
N VAL A 3 -1.58 -0.94 -16.56
CA VAL A 3 -1.18 -1.27 -15.18
C VAL A 3 -2.36 -1.87 -14.43
N LEU A 4 -2.18 -3.04 -13.84
CA LEU A 4 -3.18 -3.68 -13.00
C LEU A 4 -2.97 -3.31 -11.53
N LEU A 5 -3.96 -2.67 -10.90
CA LEU A 5 -4.03 -2.51 -9.44
C LEU A 5 -4.78 -3.72 -8.87
N LEU A 6 -4.05 -4.64 -8.26
CA LEU A 6 -4.60 -5.90 -7.76
C LEU A 6 -5.01 -5.77 -6.29
N LEU A 7 -6.32 -5.68 -6.04
CA LEU A 7 -6.89 -5.56 -4.70
C LEU A 7 -6.84 -6.90 -3.94
N ASN A 8 -6.60 -6.82 -2.65
CA ASN A 8 -6.41 -7.95 -1.74
C ASN A 8 -7.72 -8.59 -1.26
N GLY A 9 -8.61 -8.92 -2.15
CA GLY A 9 -9.87 -9.59 -1.87
C GLY A 9 -10.83 -9.58 -3.03
N PRO A 10 -11.98 -10.25 -2.90
CA PRO A 10 -12.96 -10.36 -3.96
C PRO A 10 -13.72 -9.05 -4.16
N ARG A 11 -14.30 -8.88 -5.34
CA ARG A 11 -15.00 -7.65 -5.74
C ARG A 11 -16.11 -7.25 -4.77
N GLU A 12 -16.82 -8.22 -4.23
CA GLU A 12 -17.96 -8.01 -3.30
C GLU A 12 -17.56 -7.29 -2.02
N ARG A 13 -16.28 -7.37 -1.63
CA ARG A 13 -15.72 -6.63 -0.50
C ARG A 13 -15.76 -5.12 -0.71
N TYR A 14 -15.69 -4.68 -1.94
CA TYR A 14 -15.56 -3.28 -2.36
C TYR A 14 -16.89 -2.67 -2.84
N VAL A 15 -18.01 -3.38 -2.66
CA VAL A 15 -19.36 -2.91 -2.99
C VAL A 15 -19.67 -1.62 -2.23
N GLY A 16 -20.31 -0.66 -2.89
CA GLY A 16 -20.64 0.64 -2.30
C GLY A 16 -19.72 1.78 -2.74
N GLY A 17 -19.00 1.62 -3.85
CA GLY A 17 -18.19 2.68 -4.47
C GLY A 17 -16.76 2.80 -3.94
N ALA A 18 -16.31 1.84 -3.10
CA ALA A 18 -14.96 1.88 -2.55
C ALA A 18 -13.88 1.62 -3.61
N ASP A 19 -14.16 0.75 -4.56
CA ASP A 19 -13.30 0.50 -5.74
C ASP A 19 -13.30 1.70 -6.67
N SER A 20 -14.46 2.28 -6.97
CA SER A 20 -14.56 3.49 -7.80
C SER A 20 -13.81 4.67 -7.20
N ALA A 21 -13.90 4.87 -5.87
CA ALA A 21 -13.14 5.93 -5.21
C ALA A 21 -11.63 5.67 -5.27
N ARG A 22 -11.19 4.40 -5.12
CA ARG A 22 -9.79 4.03 -5.31
C ARG A 22 -9.36 4.27 -6.74
N GLU A 23 -10.11 3.74 -7.71
CA GLU A 23 -9.82 3.89 -9.12
C GLU A 23 -9.62 5.34 -9.51
N LEU A 24 -10.52 6.22 -9.14
CA LEU A 24 -10.40 7.66 -9.42
C LEU A 24 -9.14 8.25 -8.82
N LYS A 25 -8.88 8.01 -7.53
CA LYS A 25 -7.71 8.56 -6.85
C LYS A 25 -6.37 8.02 -7.38
N TRP A 26 -6.31 6.74 -7.71
CA TRP A 26 -5.10 6.17 -8.28
C TRP A 26 -4.88 6.61 -9.73
N ARG A 27 -5.96 6.78 -10.52
CA ARG A 27 -5.90 7.33 -11.87
C ARG A 27 -5.39 8.77 -11.91
N ASP A 28 -5.72 9.60 -10.91
CA ASP A 28 -5.19 10.97 -10.79
C ASP A 28 -3.64 11.00 -10.73
N TYR A 29 -3.00 9.89 -10.34
CA TYR A 29 -1.54 9.78 -10.29
C TYR A 29 -0.92 9.26 -11.58
N CYS A 30 -1.69 8.71 -12.48
CA CYS A 30 -1.21 8.15 -13.74
C CYS A 30 -0.81 9.22 -14.75
N LEU A 31 0.18 8.91 -15.58
CA LEU A 31 0.42 9.68 -16.80
C LEU A 31 -0.75 9.51 -17.77
N PRO A 32 -1.00 10.46 -18.69
CA PRO A 32 -2.08 10.36 -19.68
C PRO A 32 -2.03 9.10 -20.54
N VAL A 33 -0.84 8.52 -20.73
CA VAL A 33 -0.62 7.29 -21.51
C VAL A 33 -0.78 6.00 -20.70
N THR A 34 -1.03 6.11 -19.39
CA THR A 34 -1.18 4.96 -18.48
C THR A 34 -2.65 4.65 -18.26
N GLN A 35 -3.06 3.44 -18.59
CA GLN A 35 -4.37 2.89 -18.31
C GLN A 35 -4.29 2.03 -17.04
N LEU A 36 -4.90 2.50 -15.95
CA LEU A 36 -4.99 1.75 -14.70
C LEU A 36 -6.31 0.97 -14.68
N GLU A 37 -6.21 -0.33 -14.49
CA GLU A 37 -7.36 -1.23 -14.32
C GLU A 37 -7.34 -1.85 -12.93
N ILE A 38 -8.53 -2.11 -12.34
CA ILE A 38 -8.65 -2.77 -11.04
C ILE A 38 -8.92 -4.25 -11.23
N GLY A 39 -8.06 -5.07 -10.63
CA GLY A 39 -8.25 -6.50 -10.48
C GLY A 39 -8.53 -6.91 -9.04
N TYR A 40 -9.00 -8.13 -8.86
CA TYR A 40 -9.38 -8.65 -7.56
C TYR A 40 -8.77 -10.03 -7.34
N LEU A 41 -8.37 -10.31 -6.08
CA LEU A 41 -8.10 -11.68 -5.66
C LEU A 41 -9.42 -12.41 -5.38
N PRO A 42 -9.47 -13.74 -5.60
CA PRO A 42 -10.63 -14.54 -5.23
C PRO A 42 -10.84 -14.54 -3.71
N SER A 43 -12.06 -14.90 -3.26
CA SER A 43 -12.32 -15.19 -1.86
C SER A 43 -11.53 -16.44 -1.44
N MET A 44 -10.93 -16.43 -0.25
CA MET A 44 -10.24 -17.58 0.34
C MET A 44 -11.22 -18.66 0.90
N GLY A 45 -12.51 -18.55 0.58
CA GLY A 45 -13.55 -19.42 1.12
C GLY A 45 -14.14 -18.92 2.44
N GLU A 46 -14.95 -19.76 3.07
CA GLU A 46 -15.55 -19.47 4.38
C GLU A 46 -14.56 -19.83 5.48
N GLY A 47 -14.23 -18.87 6.35
CA GLY A 47 -13.50 -19.12 7.58
C GLY A 47 -14.31 -19.97 8.56
N ARG A 48 -13.68 -20.46 9.65
CA ARG A 48 -14.39 -21.17 10.73
C ARG A 48 -15.55 -20.31 11.24
N GLY A 49 -16.78 -20.77 11.05
CA GLY A 49 -18.00 -20.07 11.42
C GLY A 49 -18.76 -19.40 10.27
N GLY A 50 -18.44 -19.70 9.00
CA GLY A 50 -19.19 -19.20 7.83
C GLY A 50 -18.95 -17.73 7.48
N ALA A 51 -18.02 -17.05 8.16
CA ALA A 51 -17.64 -15.69 7.82
C ALA A 51 -16.66 -15.67 6.64
N LYS A 52 -16.92 -14.85 5.64
CA LYS A 52 -15.97 -14.62 4.53
C LYS A 52 -14.69 -14.01 5.10
N VAL A 53 -13.56 -14.64 4.86
CA VAL A 53 -12.25 -14.14 5.30
C VAL A 53 -11.81 -13.03 4.38
N TYR A 54 -11.62 -11.85 4.93
CA TYR A 54 -11.06 -10.69 4.24
C TYR A 54 -9.76 -10.27 4.92
N ALA A 55 -8.80 -9.80 4.12
CA ALA A 55 -7.53 -9.31 4.65
C ALA A 55 -7.69 -7.93 5.31
N PHE A 56 -8.03 -7.89 6.59
CA PHE A 56 -8.01 -6.67 7.39
C PHE A 56 -6.79 -6.57 8.31
N GLY A 57 -6.22 -7.70 8.69
CA GLY A 57 -5.03 -7.80 9.51
C GLY A 57 -3.85 -8.40 8.73
N THR A 58 -2.69 -8.43 9.36
CA THR A 58 -1.47 -9.00 8.75
C THR A 58 -1.62 -10.49 8.45
N LYS A 59 -2.20 -11.27 9.36
CA LYS A 59 -2.36 -12.72 9.18
C LYS A 59 -3.19 -13.03 7.94
N GLU A 60 -4.31 -12.36 7.78
CA GLU A 60 -5.20 -12.52 6.62
C GLU A 60 -4.51 -12.08 5.33
N ALA A 61 -3.77 -10.96 5.36
CA ALA A 61 -3.04 -10.48 4.20
C ALA A 61 -1.94 -11.46 3.78
N LEU A 62 -1.20 -12.03 4.72
CA LEU A 62 -0.17 -13.04 4.44
C LEU A 62 -0.77 -14.34 3.87
N THR A 63 -1.96 -14.75 4.31
CA THR A 63 -2.63 -15.93 3.75
C THR A 63 -3.01 -15.76 2.28
N LEU A 64 -3.14 -14.53 1.80
CA LEU A 64 -3.37 -14.24 0.38
C LEU A 64 -2.10 -14.32 -0.47
N GLY A 65 -0.93 -14.32 0.17
CA GLY A 65 0.38 -14.34 -0.52
C GLY A 65 0.47 -15.36 -1.67
N PRO A 66 0.08 -16.63 -1.48
CA PRO A 66 0.12 -17.67 -2.51
C PRO A 66 -0.76 -17.41 -3.75
N LEU A 67 -1.73 -16.50 -3.68
CA LEU A 67 -2.62 -16.18 -4.80
C LEU A 67 -2.01 -15.16 -5.78
N TYR A 68 -1.08 -14.33 -5.32
CA TYR A 68 -0.50 -13.26 -6.15
C TYR A 68 0.31 -13.76 -7.35
N PRO A 69 1.18 -14.80 -7.24
CA PRO A 69 1.97 -15.26 -8.38
C PRO A 69 1.13 -15.65 -9.58
N GLU A 70 0.06 -16.42 -9.37
CA GLU A 70 -0.81 -16.85 -10.49
C GLU A 70 -1.62 -15.66 -11.04
N ARG A 71 -2.10 -14.76 -10.20
CA ARG A 71 -2.81 -13.56 -10.66
C ARG A 71 -1.92 -12.61 -11.45
N CYS A 72 -0.66 -12.48 -11.07
CA CYS A 72 0.33 -11.72 -11.84
C CYS A 72 0.61 -12.40 -13.20
N ALA A 73 0.75 -13.74 -13.23
CA ALA A 73 0.93 -14.48 -14.48
C ALA A 73 -0.29 -14.36 -15.40
N MET A 74 -1.50 -14.31 -14.85
CA MET A 74 -2.70 -14.03 -15.67
C MET A 74 -2.64 -12.61 -16.23
N ALA A 75 -2.28 -11.61 -15.43
CA ALA A 75 -2.16 -10.23 -15.88
C ALA A 75 -1.15 -10.08 -17.03
N GLU A 76 0.02 -10.74 -16.93
CA GLU A 76 1.02 -10.75 -17.99
C GLU A 76 0.45 -11.35 -19.30
N ARG A 77 -0.24 -12.50 -19.22
CA ARG A 77 -0.91 -13.11 -20.39
C ARG A 77 -2.01 -12.23 -20.99
N ASP A 78 -2.69 -11.43 -20.17
CA ASP A 78 -3.73 -10.48 -20.57
C ASP A 78 -3.16 -9.17 -21.14
N GLY A 79 -1.82 -9.06 -21.24
CA GLY A 79 -1.11 -7.94 -21.85
C GLY A 79 -1.01 -6.70 -20.94
N PHE A 80 -0.97 -6.88 -19.63
CA PHE A 80 -0.58 -5.81 -18.71
C PHE A 80 0.93 -5.64 -18.71
N ASP A 81 1.38 -4.40 -18.62
CA ASP A 81 2.80 -4.02 -18.58
C ASP A 81 3.36 -4.01 -17.14
N ALA A 82 2.51 -3.92 -16.13
CA ALA A 82 2.90 -4.03 -14.71
C ALA A 82 1.71 -4.40 -13.82
N VAL A 83 2.02 -4.92 -12.62
CA VAL A 83 1.04 -5.18 -11.56
C VAL A 83 1.44 -4.44 -10.29
N ILE A 84 0.49 -3.76 -9.62
CA ILE A 84 0.66 -3.17 -8.30
C ILE A 84 -0.15 -3.99 -7.29
N ILE A 85 0.50 -4.55 -6.26
CA ILE A 85 -0.15 -5.26 -5.16
C ILE A 85 -0.78 -4.24 -4.21
N HIS A 86 -2.11 -4.22 -4.06
CA HIS A 86 -2.78 -3.26 -3.17
C HIS A 86 -2.74 -3.71 -1.70
N CYS A 87 -1.53 -3.88 -1.18
CA CYS A 87 -1.30 -4.20 0.24
C CYS A 87 0.10 -3.74 0.65
N PHE A 88 0.20 -2.93 1.71
CA PHE A 88 1.48 -2.32 2.11
C PHE A 88 2.51 -3.33 2.64
N ILE A 89 2.09 -4.47 3.17
CA ILE A 89 3.02 -5.54 3.60
C ILE A 89 3.53 -6.42 2.45
N ASP A 90 3.15 -6.11 1.21
CA ASP A 90 3.63 -6.75 -0.03
C ASP A 90 3.52 -8.29 -0.04
N PRO A 91 2.36 -8.87 0.30
CA PRO A 91 2.25 -10.33 0.42
C PRO A 91 2.49 -11.01 -0.93
N GLY A 92 3.35 -12.02 -0.94
CA GLY A 92 3.67 -12.78 -2.15
C GLY A 92 4.48 -12.04 -3.22
N LEU A 93 4.98 -10.83 -2.94
CA LEU A 93 5.70 -10.00 -3.90
C LEU A 93 6.87 -10.71 -4.56
N ARG A 94 7.75 -11.34 -3.76
CA ARG A 94 8.92 -12.05 -4.28
C ARG A 94 8.51 -13.22 -5.19
N ALA A 95 7.59 -14.07 -4.72
CA ALA A 95 7.11 -15.20 -5.50
C ALA A 95 6.38 -14.76 -6.79
N ALA A 96 5.70 -13.60 -6.77
CA ALA A 96 5.08 -13.03 -7.96
C ALA A 96 6.16 -12.57 -8.97
N ARG A 97 7.20 -11.89 -8.52
CA ARG A 97 8.35 -11.48 -9.37
C ARG A 97 9.10 -12.67 -9.98
N ASP A 98 9.25 -13.75 -9.22
CA ASP A 98 9.88 -14.99 -9.74
C ASP A 98 9.02 -15.68 -10.81
N ARG A 99 7.74 -15.32 -10.93
CA ARG A 99 6.76 -15.98 -11.81
C ARG A 99 6.53 -15.26 -13.13
N VAL A 100 6.81 -13.95 -13.22
CA VAL A 100 6.50 -13.11 -14.38
C VAL A 100 7.69 -12.25 -14.82
N GLY A 101 7.71 -11.86 -16.09
CA GLY A 101 8.70 -10.93 -16.64
C GLY A 101 8.32 -9.45 -16.49
N ILE A 102 7.04 -9.15 -16.26
CA ILE A 102 6.59 -7.75 -16.06
C ILE A 102 6.86 -7.27 -14.63
N PRO A 103 7.08 -5.95 -14.41
CA PRO A 103 7.24 -5.37 -13.08
C PRO A 103 6.08 -5.69 -12.15
N VAL A 104 6.39 -6.22 -10.95
CA VAL A 104 5.43 -6.34 -9.85
C VAL A 104 5.84 -5.38 -8.74
N ILE A 105 4.97 -4.44 -8.42
CA ILE A 105 5.20 -3.34 -7.51
C ILE A 105 4.62 -3.67 -6.14
N GLY A 106 5.47 -3.65 -5.12
CA GLY A 106 5.09 -3.70 -3.72
C GLY A 106 5.05 -2.30 -3.13
N PRO A 107 3.88 -1.76 -2.76
CA PRO A 107 3.77 -0.40 -2.21
C PRO A 107 4.60 -0.18 -0.94
N GLY A 108 4.75 -1.19 -0.10
CA GLY A 108 5.57 -1.11 1.10
C GLY A 108 7.05 -0.99 0.74
N GLU A 109 7.58 -1.92 -0.04
CA GLU A 109 8.98 -1.89 -0.48
C GLU A 109 9.32 -0.55 -1.15
N VAL A 110 8.50 -0.11 -2.11
CA VAL A 110 8.72 1.15 -2.82
C VAL A 110 8.70 2.34 -1.88
N THR A 111 7.74 2.40 -0.95
CA THR A 111 7.64 3.53 0.00
C THR A 111 8.83 3.56 0.96
N LEU A 112 9.25 2.42 1.49
CA LEU A 112 10.38 2.32 2.43
C LEU A 112 11.71 2.69 1.76
N LEU A 113 11.97 2.20 0.56
CA LEU A 113 13.18 2.50 -0.20
C LEU A 113 13.24 3.98 -0.62
N ASN A 114 12.13 4.56 -1.07
CA ASN A 114 12.07 6.00 -1.37
C ASN A 114 12.23 6.84 -0.09
N GLY A 115 11.63 6.43 1.03
CA GLY A 115 11.84 7.07 2.32
C GLY A 115 13.32 7.08 2.71
N ALA A 116 14.00 5.94 2.55
CA ALA A 116 15.43 5.80 2.86
C ALA A 116 16.33 6.63 1.92
N SER A 117 15.90 6.92 0.70
CA SER A 117 16.64 7.80 -0.21
C SER A 117 16.54 9.29 0.18
N LEU A 118 15.47 9.66 0.89
CA LEU A 118 15.16 11.05 1.23
C LEU A 118 15.58 11.43 2.66
N SER A 119 15.58 10.49 3.62
CA SER A 119 15.89 10.76 5.02
C SER A 119 16.65 9.63 5.68
N ARG A 120 17.42 9.99 6.72
CA ARG A 120 18.11 9.03 7.59
C ARG A 120 17.30 8.68 8.85
N LYS A 121 16.21 9.43 9.13
CA LYS A 121 15.37 9.27 10.32
C LYS A 121 13.90 9.21 9.90
N ILE A 122 13.41 8.01 9.75
CA ILE A 122 12.09 7.72 9.20
C ILE A 122 11.19 7.24 10.33
N GLY A 123 9.98 7.78 10.41
CA GLY A 123 8.90 7.23 11.23
C GLY A 123 7.86 6.55 10.34
N MET A 124 7.30 5.43 10.80
CA MET A 124 6.16 4.81 10.13
C MET A 124 4.89 4.96 10.95
N VAL A 125 3.80 5.33 10.28
CA VAL A 125 2.46 5.30 10.87
C VAL A 125 1.66 4.15 10.27
N THR A 126 1.13 3.27 11.13
CA THR A 126 0.38 2.08 10.74
C THR A 126 -1.08 2.13 11.19
N PRO A 127 -2.00 1.41 10.51
CA PRO A 127 -3.41 1.40 10.87
C PRO A 127 -3.73 0.83 12.25
N SER A 128 -2.95 -0.15 12.74
CA SER A 128 -3.23 -0.82 14.00
C SER A 128 -1.95 -1.38 14.66
N ASN A 129 -2.00 -1.58 15.98
CA ASN A 129 -0.90 -2.19 16.72
C ASN A 129 -0.58 -3.62 16.26
N GLU A 130 -1.58 -4.35 15.75
CA GLU A 130 -1.42 -5.72 15.24
C GLU A 130 -0.48 -5.82 14.03
N THR A 131 -0.28 -4.70 13.33
CA THR A 131 0.57 -4.64 12.12
C THR A 131 2.00 -4.16 12.40
N VAL A 132 2.29 -3.70 13.61
CA VAL A 132 3.61 -3.12 13.98
C VAL A 132 4.74 -4.12 13.77
N ASP A 133 4.59 -5.34 14.31
CA ASP A 133 5.64 -6.37 14.19
C ASP A 133 5.93 -6.74 12.74
N SER A 134 4.88 -6.89 11.91
CA SER A 134 5.04 -7.19 10.49
C SER A 134 5.71 -6.08 9.71
N HIS A 135 5.46 -4.83 10.08
CA HIS A 135 6.19 -3.71 9.47
C HIS A 135 7.64 -3.66 9.93
N TRP A 136 7.96 -4.02 11.17
CA TRP A 136 9.35 -4.18 11.58
C TRP A 136 10.05 -5.32 10.81
N GLU A 137 9.36 -6.44 10.56
CA GLU A 137 9.89 -7.52 9.71
C GLU A 137 10.15 -7.02 8.27
N GLN A 138 9.24 -6.24 7.71
CA GLN A 138 9.40 -5.63 6.39
C GLN A 138 10.59 -4.65 6.36
N VAL A 139 10.75 -3.79 7.36
CA VAL A 139 11.91 -2.88 7.50
C VAL A 139 13.22 -3.66 7.58
N ARG A 140 13.27 -4.76 8.35
CA ARG A 140 14.44 -5.63 8.49
C ARG A 140 14.77 -6.34 7.18
N SER A 141 13.77 -6.85 6.48
CA SER A 141 13.98 -7.54 5.19
C SER A 141 14.67 -6.66 4.14
N LEU A 142 14.54 -5.33 4.28
CA LEU A 142 15.18 -4.33 3.44
C LEU A 142 16.48 -3.75 4.06
N SER A 143 16.91 -4.24 5.22
CA SER A 143 18.09 -3.74 5.97
C SER A 143 18.01 -2.24 6.30
N LEU A 144 16.82 -1.76 6.67
CA LEU A 144 16.54 -0.35 6.92
C LEU A 144 16.36 0.00 8.40
N GLU A 145 16.58 -0.92 9.34
CA GLU A 145 16.29 -0.71 10.78
C GLU A 145 16.98 0.53 11.34
N GLN A 146 18.23 0.77 10.94
CA GLN A 146 19.01 1.92 11.43
C GLN A 146 18.48 3.27 10.92
N ARG A 147 17.56 3.25 9.94
CA ARG A 147 16.90 4.45 9.42
C ARG A 147 15.57 4.74 10.12
N PHE A 148 15.01 3.78 10.85
CA PHE A 148 13.68 3.92 11.47
C PHE A 148 13.79 4.30 12.93
N VAL A 149 13.15 5.41 13.32
CA VAL A 149 13.05 5.86 14.72
C VAL A 149 11.91 5.19 15.47
N GLY A 150 10.96 4.62 14.77
CA GLY A 150 9.82 3.90 15.35
C GLY A 150 8.68 3.68 14.36
N ILE A 151 7.71 2.88 14.82
CA ILE A 151 6.43 2.64 14.16
C ILE A 151 5.33 2.95 15.19
N GLU A 152 4.38 3.80 14.84
CA GLU A 152 3.24 4.18 15.68
C GLU A 152 1.93 3.80 15.01
N ALA A 153 1.00 3.22 15.75
CA ALA A 153 -0.33 2.95 15.26
C ALA A 153 -1.24 4.19 15.43
N ILE A 154 -2.16 4.39 14.49
CA ILE A 154 -3.23 5.37 14.67
C ILE A 154 -4.23 4.86 15.70
N GLU A 155 -4.66 5.74 16.61
CA GLU A 155 -5.68 5.43 17.62
C GLU A 155 -7.07 5.82 17.08
N CYS A 156 -7.45 5.26 15.94
CA CYS A 156 -8.73 5.53 15.30
C CYS A 156 -9.29 4.22 14.73
N PRO A 157 -10.55 3.88 15.00
CA PRO A 157 -11.17 2.69 14.44
C PRO A 157 -11.16 2.73 12.91
N LEU A 158 -10.59 1.70 12.30
CA LEU A 158 -10.67 1.51 10.85
C LEU A 158 -12.05 0.96 10.49
N LEU A 159 -13.02 1.86 10.35
CA LEU A 159 -14.35 1.49 9.92
C LEU A 159 -14.35 1.07 8.44
N PRO A 160 -15.23 0.13 8.03
CA PRO A 160 -15.42 -0.19 6.62
C PRO A 160 -15.80 1.06 5.82
N PHE A 161 -15.28 1.17 4.60
CA PHE A 161 -15.77 2.15 3.64
C PHE A 161 -17.29 1.94 3.39
N PRO A 162 -18.16 2.97 3.33
CA PRO A 162 -17.86 4.42 3.32
C PRO A 162 -17.90 5.13 4.70
N LYS A 163 -17.98 4.40 5.81
CA LYS A 163 -18.15 4.95 7.16
C LYS A 163 -16.91 5.61 7.76
N GLN A 164 -15.79 5.63 7.02
CA GLN A 164 -14.54 6.25 7.49
C GLN A 164 -14.68 7.77 7.54
N ASP A 165 -14.37 8.36 8.70
CA ASP A 165 -14.30 9.81 8.87
C ASP A 165 -12.89 10.30 8.48
N ALA A 166 -12.82 11.04 7.39
CA ALA A 166 -11.56 11.57 6.85
C ALA A 166 -10.85 12.52 7.82
N ARG A 167 -11.60 13.34 8.58
CA ARG A 167 -11.03 14.28 9.54
C ARG A 167 -10.45 13.54 10.74
N ALA A 168 -11.23 12.64 11.34
CA ALA A 168 -10.77 11.84 12.47
C ALA A 168 -9.52 11.02 12.11
N MET A 169 -9.47 10.44 10.91
CA MET A 169 -8.31 9.69 10.42
C MET A 169 -7.09 10.59 10.19
N THR A 170 -7.29 11.79 9.64
CA THR A 170 -6.22 12.78 9.45
C THR A 170 -5.65 13.21 10.80
N ASP A 171 -6.49 13.51 11.76
CA ASP A 171 -6.07 13.96 13.10
C ASP A 171 -5.35 12.83 13.86
N ALA A 172 -5.83 11.59 13.79
CA ALA A 172 -5.16 10.42 14.38
C ALA A 172 -3.77 10.17 13.75
N LEU A 173 -3.64 10.32 12.42
CA LEU A 173 -2.35 10.20 11.74
C LEU A 173 -1.39 11.31 12.15
N VAL A 174 -1.88 12.54 12.33
CA VAL A 174 -1.07 13.67 12.82
C VAL A 174 -0.59 13.40 14.25
N VAL A 175 -1.44 12.86 15.13
CA VAL A 175 -1.05 12.51 16.50
C VAL A 175 0.06 11.46 16.50
N ALA A 176 -0.10 10.38 15.77
CA ALA A 176 0.92 9.32 15.64
C ALA A 176 2.22 9.86 15.01
N GLY A 177 2.10 10.70 13.99
CA GLY A 177 3.25 11.33 13.33
C GLY A 177 4.03 12.25 14.29
N ARG A 178 3.37 13.01 15.17
CA ARG A 178 4.03 13.85 16.18
C ARG A 178 4.84 13.04 17.18
N LYS A 179 4.31 11.91 17.67
CA LYS A 179 5.06 10.98 18.54
C LYS A 179 6.37 10.50 17.87
N LEU A 180 6.35 10.27 16.56
CA LEU A 180 7.54 9.88 15.81
C LEU A 180 8.52 11.05 15.60
N ILE A 181 8.03 12.26 15.38
CA ILE A 181 8.86 13.46 15.27
C ILE A 181 9.56 13.76 16.61
N GLU A 182 8.88 13.57 17.74
CA GLU A 182 9.49 13.66 19.08
C GLU A 182 10.63 12.63 19.28
N LYS A 183 10.55 11.47 18.61
CA LYS A 183 11.63 10.46 18.54
C LYS A 183 12.71 10.80 17.50
N GLY A 184 12.57 11.93 16.80
CA GLY A 184 13.51 12.44 15.83
C GLY A 184 13.22 12.08 14.36
N ALA A 185 11.99 11.66 14.02
CA ALA A 185 11.64 11.43 12.62
C ALA A 185 11.69 12.74 11.82
N GLU A 186 12.32 12.69 10.66
CA GLU A 186 12.44 13.78 9.69
C GLU A 186 11.52 13.53 8.46
N LEU A 187 10.94 12.34 8.37
CA LEU A 187 10.04 11.92 7.32
C LEU A 187 9.08 10.86 7.86
N ILE A 188 7.82 10.88 7.40
CA ILE A 188 6.79 9.90 7.78
C ILE A 188 6.39 9.04 6.58
N CYS A 189 6.42 7.71 6.79
CA CYS A 189 5.90 6.70 5.87
C CYS A 189 4.58 6.14 6.42
N PRO A 190 3.42 6.51 5.88
CA PRO A 190 2.16 5.88 6.27
C PRO A 190 1.97 4.54 5.53
N SER A 191 1.54 3.50 6.24
CA SER A 191 1.34 2.16 5.67
C SER A 191 -0.11 1.85 5.24
N GLY A 192 -0.95 2.87 5.06
CA GLY A 192 -2.39 2.66 4.92
C GLY A 192 -2.97 2.97 3.56
N LEU A 193 -2.87 2.08 2.59
CA LEU A 193 -3.50 2.22 1.26
C LEU A 193 -5.04 2.26 1.28
N ALA A 194 -5.66 1.85 2.38
CA ALA A 194 -7.12 1.91 2.53
C ALA A 194 -7.63 3.32 2.85
N TYR A 195 -6.78 4.21 3.36
CA TYR A 195 -7.15 5.59 3.70
C TYR A 195 -6.33 6.65 2.95
N ILE A 196 -5.06 6.43 2.67
CA ILE A 196 -4.25 7.28 1.79
C ILE A 196 -4.17 6.64 0.39
N PRO A 197 -4.51 7.35 -0.67
CA PRO A 197 -4.95 8.75 -0.77
C PRO A 197 -6.47 8.94 -0.69
N ILE A 198 -7.24 7.89 -0.41
CA ILE A 198 -8.69 7.87 -0.64
C ILE A 198 -9.44 8.83 0.27
N ARG A 199 -9.05 8.90 1.54
CA ARG A 199 -9.69 9.73 2.58
C ARG A 199 -8.76 10.78 3.15
N VAL A 200 -7.48 10.47 3.24
CA VAL A 200 -6.46 11.34 3.85
C VAL A 200 -5.46 11.77 2.79
N SER A 201 -5.17 13.05 2.74
CA SER A 201 -4.14 13.62 1.87
C SER A 201 -2.79 13.63 2.57
N ALA A 202 -1.80 12.95 2.00
CA ALA A 202 -0.42 12.99 2.50
C ALA A 202 0.12 14.43 2.54
N VAL A 203 -0.25 15.28 1.57
CA VAL A 203 0.14 16.70 1.52
C VAL A 203 -0.46 17.48 2.69
N GLU A 204 -1.74 17.23 3.03
CA GLU A 204 -2.37 17.89 4.19
C GLU A 204 -1.68 17.50 5.50
N VAL A 205 -1.42 16.20 5.69
CA VAL A 205 -0.73 15.69 6.89
C VAL A 205 0.69 16.26 6.98
N SER A 206 1.42 16.32 5.86
CA SER A 206 2.75 16.92 5.78
C SER A 206 2.75 18.39 6.25
N ARG A 207 1.77 19.18 5.80
CA ARG A 207 1.64 20.58 6.25
C ARG A 207 1.36 20.70 7.75
N LYS A 208 0.53 19.81 8.31
CA LYS A 208 0.22 19.79 9.76
C LYS A 208 1.39 19.34 10.63
N LEU A 209 2.24 18.45 10.10
CA LEU A 209 3.41 17.90 10.80
C LEU A 209 4.68 18.74 10.64
N GLY A 210 4.81 19.48 9.54
CA GLY A 210 6.02 20.25 9.20
C GLY A 210 7.18 19.38 8.68
N VAL A 211 6.94 18.09 8.38
CA VAL A 211 7.88 17.15 7.77
C VAL A 211 7.24 16.46 6.57
N PRO A 212 8.02 15.97 5.59
CA PRO A 212 7.48 15.21 4.46
C PRO A 212 6.71 13.98 4.92
N VAL A 213 5.55 13.75 4.29
CA VAL A 213 4.75 12.53 4.42
C VAL A 213 4.63 11.91 3.04
N LEU A 214 5.07 10.67 2.89
CA LEU A 214 5.02 9.98 1.60
C LEU A 214 3.60 9.53 1.27
N ASP A 215 3.29 9.48 -0.02
CA ASP A 215 2.07 8.86 -0.53
C ASP A 215 2.43 7.51 -1.18
N PRO A 216 2.09 6.37 -0.55
CA PRO A 216 2.45 5.05 -1.08
C PRO A 216 1.79 4.74 -2.43
N ALA A 217 0.59 5.27 -2.68
CA ALA A 217 -0.12 5.04 -3.94
C ALA A 217 0.56 5.79 -5.09
N LEU A 218 0.88 7.08 -4.88
CA LEU A 218 1.62 7.88 -5.85
C LEU A 218 2.96 7.22 -6.20
N LEU A 219 3.74 6.83 -5.18
CA LEU A 219 5.04 6.19 -5.37
C LEU A 219 4.91 4.88 -6.15
N SER A 220 3.89 4.06 -5.85
CA SER A 220 3.66 2.81 -6.55
C SER A 220 3.35 3.02 -8.04
N VAL A 221 2.47 3.97 -8.37
CA VAL A 221 2.15 4.31 -9.77
C VAL A 221 3.39 4.82 -10.51
N LYS A 222 4.10 5.79 -9.92
CA LYS A 222 5.29 6.37 -10.56
C LYS A 222 6.43 5.35 -10.73
N THR A 223 6.60 4.43 -9.78
CA THR A 223 7.57 3.34 -9.92
C THR A 223 7.18 2.37 -11.03
N ALA A 224 5.88 2.01 -11.15
CA ALA A 224 5.42 1.16 -12.23
C ALA A 224 5.70 1.81 -13.60
N GLU A 225 5.31 3.08 -13.78
CA GLU A 225 5.54 3.84 -15.02
C GLU A 225 7.03 3.95 -15.37
N MET A 226 7.87 4.22 -14.37
CA MET A 226 9.32 4.31 -14.53
C MET A 226 9.93 2.97 -14.96
N LEU A 227 9.56 1.87 -14.29
CA LEU A 227 10.11 0.54 -14.61
C LEU A 227 9.65 0.04 -15.97
N ILE A 228 8.38 0.25 -16.36
CA ILE A 228 7.92 -0.06 -17.71
C ILE A 228 8.79 0.68 -18.74
N SER A 229 8.93 2.01 -18.58
CA SER A 229 9.73 2.81 -19.51
C SER A 229 11.20 2.38 -19.54
N ALA A 230 11.78 2.00 -18.40
CA ALA A 230 13.18 1.58 -18.31
C ALA A 230 13.42 0.22 -19.00
N LEU A 231 12.45 -0.69 -18.98
CA LEU A 231 12.55 -2.01 -19.62
C LEU A 231 12.25 -1.95 -21.12
N ASP A 232 11.43 -1.00 -21.59
CA ASP A 232 11.14 -0.80 -23.02
C ASP A 232 12.39 -0.30 -23.81
N TYR A 233 13.46 0.10 -23.12
CA TYR A 233 14.74 0.52 -23.74
C TYR A 233 15.69 -0.65 -24.03
N GLN A 234 15.30 -1.90 -23.74
CA GLN A 234 16.10 -3.11 -24.02
C GLN A 234 15.59 -3.81 -25.30
#